data_eadbbdadcaf8f3f324b1a8a003f0ef05
#
_entry.id   eadbbdadcaf8f3f324b1a8a003f0ef05
#
_cell.length_a   1.000
_cell.length_b   1.000
_cell.length_c   1.000
_cell.angle_alpha   90.00
_cell.angle_beta   90.00
_cell.angle_gamma   90.00
#
_symmetry.space_group_name_H-M   'P 1'
#
loop_
_entity.id
_entity.type
_entity.pdbx_description
1 polymer ?
#
loop_
_entity_poly.entity_id
_entity_poly.type
_entity_poly.pdbx_seq_one_letter_code
_entity_poly.pdbx_strand_id
1 'polypeptide(L)'
;MSLRLKHMEMYFMDNDAEGVRVAWFPSHVLKAFIVPRTRLRDARNLVEHERLAHGVYFLIGDTVDGRRTKIYSGKTTQGVQRLVSHDATRALETWNKAILFLANSHTFNQDIICGLESLAIKTTKECARMGRYEVMNEQVPTCQIDIYHEDDVLSYFEDIKFFMGWLGYGLTPDIESRNRIIFRTKRNNIVAQGVYLGERFEVLQGSMIDVSKNPTLRSYQVLRQELLDSGIIAMDDQGVYRLNENRSFRTPSGASDFVLGGSTNGWTEWKDSIGRTLDQAYRVE
;
A
#
# COMPACT_ATOMS: atom_id res chain seq x y z
N MET A 1 29.06 -7.24 -2.65
CA MET A 1 27.75 -7.09 -1.96
C MET A 1 27.36 -8.43 -1.38
N SER A 2 27.08 -8.54 -0.09
CA SER A 2 26.60 -9.80 0.51
C SER A 2 25.11 -9.92 0.19
N LEU A 3 24.71 -11.00 -0.48
CA LEU A 3 23.30 -11.34 -0.70
C LEU A 3 22.66 -11.68 0.65
N ARG A 4 21.59 -10.95 1.02
CA ARG A 4 20.77 -11.26 2.20
C ARG A 4 19.45 -11.86 1.71
N LEU A 5 19.25 -13.15 2.03
CA LEU A 5 18.02 -13.88 1.71
C LEU A 5 17.18 -14.02 2.97
N LYS A 6 15.86 -13.84 2.86
CA LYS A 6 14.90 -14.06 3.94
C LYS A 6 14.06 -15.28 3.61
N HIS A 7 14.11 -16.31 4.46
CA HIS A 7 13.34 -17.54 4.30
C HIS A 7 11.98 -17.40 4.96
N MET A 8 10.93 -17.78 4.25
CA MET A 8 9.55 -17.78 4.72
C MET A 8 8.92 -19.14 4.40
N GLU A 9 8.18 -19.70 5.33
CA GLU A 9 7.33 -20.86 5.13
C GLU A 9 5.89 -20.44 4.94
N MET A 10 5.16 -21.16 4.07
CA MET A 10 3.74 -20.93 3.82
C MET A 10 3.00 -22.25 3.62
N TYR A 11 1.81 -22.32 4.21
CA TYR A 11 0.91 -23.46 4.11
C TYR A 11 -0.47 -23.02 3.61
N PHE A 12 -1.07 -23.86 2.80
CA PHE A 12 -2.39 -23.67 2.21
C PHE A 12 -3.35 -24.67 2.85
N MET A 13 -4.40 -24.19 3.48
CA MET A 13 -5.42 -25.06 4.05
C MET A 13 -6.22 -25.72 2.91
N ASP A 14 -6.50 -27.01 3.07
CA ASP A 14 -7.25 -27.82 2.11
C ASP A 14 -6.65 -27.85 0.68
N ASN A 15 -5.35 -27.56 0.52
CA ASN A 15 -4.67 -27.39 -0.78
C ASN A 15 -5.33 -26.31 -1.67
N ASP A 16 -6.02 -25.35 -1.08
CA ASP A 16 -6.71 -24.28 -1.78
C ASP A 16 -5.85 -23.00 -1.77
N ALA A 17 -5.37 -22.59 -2.94
CA ALA A 17 -4.54 -21.40 -3.10
C ALA A 17 -5.29 -20.09 -2.77
N GLU A 18 -6.60 -20.05 -2.92
CA GLU A 18 -7.47 -18.92 -2.58
C GLU A 18 -8.08 -19.02 -1.18
N GLY A 19 -7.85 -20.16 -0.49
CA GLY A 19 -8.35 -20.45 0.84
C GLY A 19 -7.58 -19.76 1.97
N VAL A 20 -7.67 -20.34 3.16
CA VAL A 20 -6.90 -19.88 4.33
C VAL A 20 -5.43 -20.25 4.13
N ARG A 21 -4.55 -19.27 4.32
CA ARG A 21 -3.09 -19.43 4.22
C ARG A 21 -2.44 -19.00 5.50
N VAL A 22 -1.38 -19.70 5.89
CA VAL A 22 -0.55 -19.34 7.05
C VAL A 22 0.88 -19.19 6.59
N ALA A 23 1.54 -18.11 6.99
CA ALA A 23 2.93 -17.85 6.65
C ALA A 23 3.70 -17.32 7.86
N TRP A 24 4.98 -17.70 7.98
CA TRP A 24 5.85 -17.21 9.04
C TRP A 24 7.34 -17.29 8.65
N PHE A 25 8.16 -16.58 9.41
CA PHE A 25 9.60 -16.79 9.37
C PHE A 25 9.98 -17.82 10.43
N PRO A 26 10.71 -18.92 10.10
CA PRO A 26 11.01 -19.99 11.04
C PRO A 26 11.69 -19.57 12.35
N SER A 27 12.43 -18.45 12.32
CA SER A 27 13.12 -17.88 13.48
C SER A 27 12.27 -16.87 14.27
N HIS A 28 11.02 -16.61 13.86
CA HIS A 28 10.16 -15.59 14.47
C HIS A 28 8.91 -16.24 15.06
N VAL A 29 8.34 -15.58 16.07
CA VAL A 29 7.17 -16.09 16.79
C VAL A 29 5.83 -15.68 16.16
N LEU A 30 5.86 -14.66 15.31
CA LEU A 30 4.70 -14.12 14.65
C LEU A 30 4.28 -14.97 13.47
N LYS A 31 3.00 -15.34 13.39
CA LYS A 31 2.40 -15.99 12.24
C LYS A 31 1.37 -15.08 11.57
N ALA A 32 1.43 -15.02 10.24
CA ALA A 32 0.48 -14.31 9.40
C ALA A 32 -0.60 -15.29 8.90
N PHE A 33 -1.87 -14.99 9.17
CA PHE A 33 -3.01 -15.73 8.66
C PHE A 33 -3.74 -14.88 7.61
N ILE A 34 -3.81 -15.37 6.39
CA ILE A 34 -4.51 -14.73 5.29
C ILE A 34 -5.85 -15.44 5.12
N VAL A 35 -6.94 -14.76 5.43
CA VAL A 35 -8.26 -15.36 5.60
C VAL A 35 -9.29 -14.67 4.70
N PRO A 36 -9.83 -15.36 3.67
CA PRO A 36 -11.01 -14.88 2.98
C PRO A 36 -12.20 -14.76 3.96
N ARG A 37 -13.03 -13.73 3.81
CA ARG A 37 -14.20 -13.50 4.67
C ARG A 37 -15.13 -14.72 4.75
N THR A 38 -15.29 -15.43 3.64
CA THR A 38 -16.10 -16.64 3.55
C THR A 38 -15.56 -17.84 4.33
N ARG A 39 -14.27 -17.82 4.70
CA ARG A 39 -13.55 -18.92 5.37
C ARG A 39 -13.19 -18.62 6.85
N LEU A 40 -13.89 -17.68 7.48
CA LEU A 40 -13.63 -17.30 8.90
C LEU A 40 -13.74 -18.47 9.88
N ARG A 41 -14.68 -19.39 9.66
CA ARG A 41 -14.87 -20.55 10.53
C ARG A 41 -13.68 -21.50 10.47
N ASP A 42 -13.16 -21.74 9.28
CA ASP A 42 -12.01 -22.63 9.06
C ASP A 42 -10.75 -22.05 9.69
N ALA A 43 -10.52 -20.75 9.47
CA ALA A 43 -9.42 -20.02 10.08
C ALA A 43 -9.51 -20.01 11.62
N ARG A 44 -10.71 -19.90 12.18
CA ARG A 44 -10.92 -19.97 13.63
C ARG A 44 -10.45 -21.29 14.20
N ASN A 45 -10.86 -22.41 13.61
CA ASN A 45 -10.48 -23.74 14.07
C ASN A 45 -8.96 -23.93 14.05
N LEU A 46 -8.30 -23.44 12.98
CA LEU A 46 -6.85 -23.50 12.85
C LEU A 46 -6.13 -22.66 13.91
N VAL A 47 -6.56 -21.42 14.13
CA VAL A 47 -5.97 -20.49 15.11
C VAL A 47 -6.17 -21.02 16.55
N GLU A 48 -7.32 -21.59 16.88
CA GLU A 48 -7.60 -22.22 18.17
C GLU A 48 -6.69 -23.44 18.39
N HIS A 49 -6.48 -24.28 17.36
CA HIS A 49 -5.57 -25.43 17.44
C HIS A 49 -4.12 -24.97 17.71
N GLU A 50 -3.68 -23.89 17.09
CA GLU A 50 -2.35 -23.30 17.29
C GLU A 50 -2.22 -22.52 18.61
N ARG A 51 -3.33 -22.30 19.34
CA ARG A 51 -3.39 -21.49 20.57
C ARG A 51 -2.88 -20.05 20.40
N LEU A 52 -3.13 -19.46 19.23
CA LEU A 52 -2.73 -18.10 18.90
C LEU A 52 -3.96 -17.18 19.03
N ALA A 53 -3.92 -16.25 19.96
CA ALA A 53 -5.08 -15.38 20.24
C ALA A 53 -4.76 -13.89 20.18
N HIS A 54 -3.52 -13.50 20.42
CA HIS A 54 -3.13 -12.11 20.56
C HIS A 54 -2.46 -11.58 19.32
N GLY A 55 -2.82 -10.37 18.90
CA GLY A 55 -2.18 -9.73 17.77
C GLY A 55 -2.95 -8.58 17.16
N VAL A 56 -2.58 -8.26 15.94
CA VAL A 56 -3.22 -7.23 15.12
C VAL A 56 -3.75 -7.82 13.83
N TYR A 57 -4.74 -7.17 13.24
CA TYR A 57 -5.33 -7.60 11.99
C TYR A 57 -5.62 -6.41 11.07
N PHE A 58 -5.64 -6.70 9.78
CA PHE A 58 -6.03 -5.79 8.73
C PHE A 58 -7.23 -6.38 8.00
N LEU A 59 -8.30 -5.62 7.87
CA LEU A 59 -9.43 -5.95 7.00
C LEU A 59 -9.25 -5.22 5.69
N ILE A 60 -9.28 -5.96 4.62
CA ILE A 60 -9.03 -5.48 3.26
C ILE A 60 -10.33 -5.59 2.47
N GLY A 61 -10.68 -4.53 1.77
CA GLY A 61 -11.82 -4.48 0.86
C GLY A 61 -11.56 -3.51 -0.27
N ASP A 62 -12.51 -3.38 -1.17
CA ASP A 62 -12.43 -2.45 -2.27
C ASP A 62 -13.44 -1.31 -2.09
N THR A 63 -13.14 -0.14 -2.65
CA THR A 63 -14.12 0.95 -2.78
C THR A 63 -15.22 0.53 -3.74
N VAL A 64 -16.39 1.15 -3.63
CA VAL A 64 -17.56 0.84 -4.49
C VAL A 64 -17.23 0.99 -5.98
N ASP A 65 -16.33 1.90 -6.32
CA ASP A 65 -15.84 2.14 -7.68
C ASP A 65 -14.67 1.20 -8.09
N GLY A 66 -14.20 0.34 -7.18
CA GLY A 66 -13.08 -0.59 -7.41
C GLY A 66 -11.73 0.10 -7.63
N ARG A 67 -11.62 1.40 -7.39
CA ARG A 67 -10.41 2.19 -7.71
C ARG A 67 -9.38 2.19 -6.59
N ARG A 68 -9.80 1.97 -5.35
CA ARG A 68 -8.91 2.00 -4.17
C ARG A 68 -9.17 0.80 -3.27
N THR A 69 -8.15 0.41 -2.55
CA THR A 69 -8.27 -0.60 -1.49
C THR A 69 -8.64 0.09 -0.18
N LYS A 70 -9.72 -0.39 0.46
CA LYS A 70 -10.08 -0.01 1.82
C LYS A 70 -9.29 -0.83 2.82
N ILE A 71 -8.75 -0.18 3.84
CA ILE A 71 -8.03 -0.86 4.93
C ILE A 71 -8.58 -0.38 6.28
N TYR A 72 -8.87 -1.36 7.13
CA TYR A 72 -9.09 -1.15 8.56
C TYR A 72 -8.07 -1.97 9.35
N SER A 73 -7.47 -1.38 10.37
CA SER A 73 -6.52 -2.04 11.26
C SER A 73 -7.10 -2.13 12.68
N GLY A 74 -6.89 -3.24 13.37
CA GLY A 74 -7.34 -3.42 14.74
C GLY A 74 -6.53 -4.46 15.50
N LYS A 75 -6.70 -4.52 16.81
CA LYS A 75 -6.09 -5.54 17.66
C LYS A 75 -7.09 -6.58 18.12
N THR A 76 -6.59 -7.74 18.50
CA THR A 76 -7.35 -8.83 19.04
C THR A 76 -6.62 -9.55 20.19
N THR A 77 -7.38 -10.02 21.17
CA THR A 77 -6.96 -10.98 22.19
C THR A 77 -7.73 -12.29 22.08
N GLN A 78 -8.52 -12.42 21.01
CA GLN A 78 -9.42 -13.54 20.75
C GLN A 78 -9.19 -14.15 19.36
N GLY A 79 -8.04 -13.86 18.73
CA GLY A 79 -7.73 -14.34 17.39
C GLY A 79 -8.82 -14.00 16.36
N VAL A 80 -9.23 -15.01 15.59
CA VAL A 80 -10.26 -14.87 14.55
C VAL A 80 -11.66 -14.60 15.11
N GLN A 81 -11.95 -14.98 16.36
CA GLN A 81 -13.25 -14.74 16.98
C GLN A 81 -13.62 -13.25 16.97
N ARG A 82 -12.65 -12.37 17.08
CA ARG A 82 -12.85 -10.92 16.96
C ARG A 82 -13.45 -10.53 15.60
N LEU A 83 -13.05 -11.19 14.53
CA LEU A 83 -13.56 -10.92 13.17
C LEU A 83 -14.99 -11.45 13.00
N VAL A 84 -15.28 -12.60 13.57
CA VAL A 84 -16.67 -13.13 13.57
C VAL A 84 -17.63 -12.15 14.25
N SER A 85 -17.22 -11.53 15.36
CA SER A 85 -18.00 -10.49 16.03
C SER A 85 -18.13 -9.22 15.21
N HIS A 86 -17.08 -8.83 14.45
CA HIS A 86 -17.13 -7.69 13.54
C HIS A 86 -18.01 -7.95 12.32
N ASP A 87 -18.02 -9.17 11.81
CA ASP A 87 -18.89 -9.55 10.68
C ASP A 87 -20.38 -9.43 11.06
N ALA A 88 -20.70 -9.72 12.32
CA ALA A 88 -22.04 -9.54 12.87
C ALA A 88 -22.45 -8.07 13.07
N THR A 89 -21.50 -7.15 13.20
CA THR A 89 -21.76 -5.72 13.46
C THR A 89 -21.58 -4.87 12.21
N ARG A 90 -22.32 -4.99 11.18
CA ARG A 90 -22.45 -4.13 9.96
C ARG A 90 -21.44 -2.98 9.73
N ALA A 91 -20.55 -2.69 10.67
CA ALA A 91 -19.62 -1.55 10.64
C ALA A 91 -18.56 -1.64 9.52
N LEU A 92 -18.40 -2.81 8.88
CA LEU A 92 -17.39 -3.05 7.86
C LEU A 92 -17.95 -3.93 6.71
N GLU A 93 -19.08 -3.54 6.14
CA GLU A 93 -19.76 -4.30 5.08
C GLU A 93 -18.92 -4.59 3.83
N THR A 94 -17.82 -3.87 3.64
CA THR A 94 -17.07 -3.85 2.38
C THR A 94 -15.75 -4.63 2.38
N TRP A 95 -15.37 -5.32 3.46
CA TRP A 95 -14.14 -6.12 3.45
C TRP A 95 -14.38 -7.53 2.91
N ASN A 96 -13.39 -8.08 2.21
CA ASN A 96 -13.44 -9.41 1.60
C ASN A 96 -12.32 -10.34 2.10
N LYS A 97 -11.27 -9.80 2.70
CA LYS A 97 -10.10 -10.53 3.17
C LYS A 97 -9.61 -9.94 4.50
N ALA A 98 -9.21 -10.79 5.42
CA ALA A 98 -8.50 -10.42 6.63
C ALA A 98 -7.07 -10.95 6.61
N ILE A 99 -6.14 -10.16 7.12
CA ILE A 99 -4.76 -10.57 7.37
C ILE A 99 -4.52 -10.37 8.85
N LEU A 100 -4.35 -11.48 9.60
CA LEU A 100 -4.10 -11.44 11.03
C LEU A 100 -2.63 -11.79 11.29
N PHE A 101 -2.02 -11.05 12.18
CA PHE A 101 -0.67 -11.29 12.68
C PHE A 101 -0.79 -11.67 14.15
N LEU A 102 -0.61 -12.96 14.43
CA LEU A 102 -0.92 -13.54 15.73
C LEU A 102 0.32 -14.20 16.36
N ALA A 103 0.37 -14.14 17.69
CA ALA A 103 1.29 -14.90 18.51
C ALA A 103 0.56 -15.39 19.78
N ASN A 104 1.30 -16.10 20.63
CA ASN A 104 0.75 -16.48 21.96
C ASN A 104 0.68 -15.26 22.89
N SER A 105 -0.11 -15.36 23.96
CA SER A 105 -0.36 -14.28 24.92
C SER A 105 0.87 -13.87 25.75
N HIS A 106 1.87 -14.73 25.86
CA HIS A 106 3.12 -14.40 26.57
C HIS A 106 4.00 -13.48 25.74
N THR A 107 4.05 -13.73 24.43
CA THR A 107 4.84 -12.92 23.49
C THR A 107 4.12 -11.62 23.15
N PHE A 108 2.82 -11.69 22.85
CA PHE A 108 1.99 -10.53 22.48
C PHE A 108 1.10 -10.12 23.67
N ASN A 109 1.72 -9.47 24.67
CA ASN A 109 0.99 -8.86 25.78
C ASN A 109 0.20 -7.61 25.32
N GLN A 110 -0.54 -6.98 26.23
CA GLN A 110 -1.40 -5.82 25.93
C GLN A 110 -0.62 -4.62 25.38
N ASP A 111 0.58 -4.38 25.88
CA ASP A 111 1.41 -3.24 25.46
C ASP A 111 1.90 -3.43 24.02
N ILE A 112 2.39 -4.63 23.71
CA ILE A 112 2.87 -4.97 22.35
C ILE A 112 1.73 -4.88 21.34
N ILE A 113 0.58 -5.49 21.60
CA ILE A 113 -0.54 -5.44 20.64
C ILE A 113 -1.13 -4.02 20.51
N CYS A 114 -1.10 -3.21 21.57
CA CYS A 114 -1.50 -1.81 21.50
C CYS A 114 -0.51 -1.00 20.65
N GLY A 115 0.77 -1.17 20.87
CA GLY A 115 1.83 -0.53 20.09
C GLY A 115 1.76 -0.90 18.60
N LEU A 116 1.58 -2.20 18.29
CA LEU A 116 1.42 -2.68 16.93
C LEU A 116 0.17 -2.11 16.25
N GLU A 117 -0.98 -2.04 16.95
CA GLU A 117 -2.21 -1.42 16.42
C GLU A 117 -1.99 0.07 16.12
N SER A 118 -1.36 0.80 17.05
CA SER A 118 -1.07 2.22 16.88
C SER A 118 -0.17 2.46 15.67
N LEU A 119 0.92 1.69 15.52
CA LEU A 119 1.82 1.76 14.37
C LEU A 119 1.09 1.39 13.06
N ALA A 120 0.28 0.32 13.08
CA ALA A 120 -0.48 -0.12 11.90
C ALA A 120 -1.41 0.99 11.40
N ILE A 121 -2.22 1.59 12.29
CA ILE A 121 -3.15 2.66 11.91
C ILE A 121 -2.39 3.91 11.45
N LYS A 122 -1.34 4.32 12.18
CA LYS A 122 -0.54 5.50 11.85
C LYS A 122 0.07 5.35 10.45
N THR A 123 0.74 4.23 10.21
CA THR A 123 1.43 3.96 8.94
C THR A 123 0.43 3.82 7.79
N THR A 124 -0.72 3.17 8.02
CA THR A 124 -1.77 3.07 6.99
C THR A 124 -2.34 4.45 6.64
N LYS A 125 -2.55 5.34 7.64
CA LYS A 125 -2.97 6.73 7.40
C LYS A 125 -1.92 7.54 6.63
N GLU A 126 -0.64 7.32 6.88
CA GLU A 126 0.44 7.94 6.11
C GLU A 126 0.42 7.47 4.64
N CYS A 127 0.23 6.16 4.41
CA CYS A 127 0.07 5.61 3.06
C CYS A 127 -1.20 6.12 2.36
N ALA A 128 -2.30 6.37 3.11
CA ALA A 128 -3.53 6.92 2.57
C ALA A 128 -3.37 8.37 2.08
N ARG A 129 -2.61 9.20 2.79
CA ARG A 129 -2.27 10.56 2.34
C ARG A 129 -1.54 10.56 1.00
N MET A 130 -0.89 9.45 0.65
CA MET A 130 -0.23 9.23 -0.64
C MET A 130 -1.17 8.60 -1.68
N GLY A 131 -2.48 8.52 -1.40
CA GLY A 131 -3.48 8.01 -2.34
C GLY A 131 -3.52 6.48 -2.50
N ARG A 132 -2.81 5.70 -1.66
CA ARG A 132 -2.76 4.25 -1.77
C ARG A 132 -4.01 3.56 -1.26
N TYR A 133 -4.54 4.02 -0.12
CA TYR A 133 -5.63 3.39 0.61
C TYR A 133 -6.71 4.39 0.99
N GLU A 134 -7.91 3.87 1.19
CA GLU A 134 -8.96 4.51 1.97
C GLU A 134 -8.96 3.87 3.36
N VAL A 135 -8.59 4.65 4.39
CA VAL A 135 -8.46 4.16 5.76
C VAL A 135 -9.75 4.33 6.51
N MET A 136 -10.24 3.23 7.08
CA MET A 136 -11.50 3.18 7.82
C MET A 136 -11.35 3.50 9.31
N ASN A 137 -10.13 3.63 9.82
CA ASN A 137 -9.86 3.99 11.21
C ASN A 137 -10.01 5.50 11.42
N GLU A 138 -10.87 5.90 12.33
CA GLU A 138 -11.06 7.32 12.69
C GLU A 138 -9.92 7.84 13.56
N GLN A 139 -9.51 7.07 14.57
CA GLN A 139 -8.53 7.48 15.56
C GLN A 139 -7.32 6.54 15.60
N VAL A 140 -6.19 7.07 16.08
CA VAL A 140 -5.00 6.29 16.44
C VAL A 140 -5.02 6.12 17.96
N PRO A 141 -5.00 4.90 18.49
CA PRO A 141 -4.99 4.70 19.94
C PRO A 141 -3.69 5.23 20.54
N THR A 142 -3.81 5.86 21.72
CA THR A 142 -2.66 6.23 22.54
C THR A 142 -2.29 5.02 23.39
N CYS A 143 -1.05 4.54 23.26
CA CYS A 143 -0.54 3.40 24.00
C CYS A 143 0.61 3.86 24.90
N GLN A 144 0.61 3.36 26.15
CA GLN A 144 1.78 3.38 27.01
C GLN A 144 2.50 2.06 26.79
N ILE A 145 3.68 2.10 26.21
CA ILE A 145 4.50 0.94 25.96
C ILE A 145 5.63 0.98 26.97
N ASP A 146 5.86 -0.14 27.67
CA ASP A 146 7.03 -0.29 28.53
C ASP A 146 8.30 -0.17 27.68
N ILE A 147 9.29 0.55 28.18
CA ILE A 147 10.58 0.77 27.49
C ILE A 147 11.25 -0.55 27.06
N TYR A 148 11.02 -1.63 27.80
CA TYR A 148 11.54 -2.97 27.47
C TYR A 148 10.86 -3.62 26.26
N HIS A 149 9.68 -3.12 25.87
CA HIS A 149 8.90 -3.65 24.75
C HIS A 149 8.94 -2.78 23.48
N GLU A 150 9.55 -1.59 23.54
CA GLU A 150 9.59 -0.68 22.38
C GLU A 150 10.30 -1.30 21.18
N ASP A 151 11.47 -1.90 21.40
CA ASP A 151 12.24 -2.56 20.33
C ASP A 151 11.53 -3.80 19.79
N ASP A 152 10.84 -4.54 20.65
CA ASP A 152 10.04 -5.71 20.25
C ASP A 152 8.89 -5.28 19.34
N VAL A 153 8.15 -4.23 19.69
CA VAL A 153 7.06 -3.67 18.88
C VAL A 153 7.57 -3.26 17.50
N LEU A 154 8.71 -2.58 17.42
CA LEU A 154 9.33 -2.16 16.17
C LEU A 154 9.75 -3.38 15.34
N SER A 155 10.38 -4.37 15.95
CA SER A 155 10.84 -5.60 15.28
C SER A 155 9.67 -6.40 14.69
N TYR A 156 8.61 -6.62 15.47
CA TYR A 156 7.41 -7.31 14.98
C TYR A 156 6.70 -6.50 13.89
N PHE A 157 6.72 -5.17 14.00
CA PHE A 157 6.12 -4.33 12.97
C PHE A 157 6.89 -4.37 11.65
N GLU A 158 8.20 -4.52 11.67
CA GLU A 158 8.99 -4.77 10.44
C GLU A 158 8.57 -6.07 9.74
N ASP A 159 8.30 -7.15 10.48
CA ASP A 159 7.76 -8.38 9.91
C ASP A 159 6.37 -8.16 9.31
N ILE A 160 5.49 -7.46 10.01
CA ILE A 160 4.17 -7.08 9.51
C ILE A 160 4.29 -6.31 8.21
N LYS A 161 5.17 -5.30 8.14
CA LYS A 161 5.41 -4.53 6.91
C LYS A 161 5.89 -5.42 5.76
N PHE A 162 6.78 -6.36 6.05
CA PHE A 162 7.27 -7.30 5.04
C PHE A 162 6.12 -8.16 4.48
N PHE A 163 5.32 -8.80 5.35
CA PHE A 163 4.20 -9.62 4.92
C PHE A 163 3.15 -8.82 4.16
N MET A 164 2.80 -7.64 4.65
CA MET A 164 1.83 -6.76 3.98
C MET A 164 2.37 -6.30 2.60
N GLY A 165 3.66 -6.00 2.49
CA GLY A 165 4.31 -5.68 1.22
C GLY A 165 4.29 -6.84 0.23
N TRP A 166 4.63 -8.05 0.70
CA TRP A 166 4.59 -9.26 -0.10
C TRP A 166 3.18 -9.59 -0.62
N LEU A 167 2.15 -9.32 0.20
CA LEU A 167 0.74 -9.51 -0.17
C LEU A 167 0.18 -8.39 -1.07
N GLY A 168 0.98 -7.39 -1.43
CA GLY A 168 0.57 -6.26 -2.25
C GLY A 168 -0.04 -5.07 -1.48
N TYR A 169 -0.06 -5.13 -0.15
CA TYR A 169 -0.61 -4.09 0.74
C TYR A 169 0.50 -3.36 1.49
N GLY A 170 1.54 -2.90 0.79
CA GLY A 170 2.72 -2.29 1.41
C GLY A 170 2.38 -1.16 2.38
N LEU A 171 2.86 -1.29 3.62
CA LEU A 171 2.71 -0.33 4.71
C LEU A 171 3.93 0.60 4.85
N THR A 172 4.84 0.58 3.92
CA THR A 172 5.95 1.52 3.93
C THR A 172 5.43 2.84 3.35
N PRO A 173 5.23 3.89 4.17
CA PRO A 173 5.13 5.23 3.61
C PRO A 173 6.42 5.40 2.84
N ASP A 174 6.35 5.86 1.60
CA ASP A 174 7.52 5.95 0.72
C ASP A 174 8.64 6.82 1.32
N ILE A 175 9.25 6.34 2.41
CA ILE A 175 10.53 6.86 2.94
C ILE A 175 11.66 6.52 1.97
N GLU A 176 11.50 5.48 1.15
CA GLU A 176 12.33 5.32 -0.05
C GLU A 176 12.15 6.46 -1.06
N SER A 177 11.14 7.30 -0.92
CA SER A 177 11.01 8.54 -1.71
C SER A 177 12.19 9.51 -1.49
N ARG A 178 12.90 9.43 -0.38
CA ARG A 178 14.11 10.24 -0.18
C ARG A 178 15.32 9.77 -1.02
N ASN A 179 15.31 8.52 -1.50
CA ASN A 179 16.33 7.98 -2.40
C ASN A 179 15.79 7.67 -3.82
N ARG A 180 14.52 8.01 -4.11
CA ARG A 180 13.97 7.80 -5.44
C ARG A 180 14.58 8.77 -6.41
N ILE A 181 15.02 8.23 -7.54
CA ILE A 181 15.45 9.05 -8.66
C ILE A 181 14.20 9.77 -9.19
N ILE A 182 14.19 11.09 -9.09
CA ILE A 182 13.14 11.92 -9.70
C ILE A 182 13.50 12.07 -11.18
N PHE A 183 12.58 11.59 -12.01
CA PHE A 183 12.65 11.78 -13.45
C PHE A 183 11.83 13.01 -13.85
N ARG A 184 12.30 13.70 -14.87
CA ARG A 184 11.65 14.89 -15.42
C ARG A 184 11.42 14.70 -16.91
N THR A 185 10.29 15.16 -17.39
CA THR A 185 10.10 15.45 -18.82
C THR A 185 10.01 16.95 -19.01
N LYS A 186 10.58 17.43 -20.11
CA LYS A 186 10.50 18.86 -20.52
C LYS A 186 10.27 18.93 -22.01
N ARG A 187 9.06 19.31 -22.41
CA ARG A 187 8.70 19.48 -23.82
C ARG A 187 7.74 20.69 -23.95
N ASN A 188 8.01 21.58 -24.93
CA ASN A 188 7.16 22.75 -25.23
C ASN A 188 6.77 23.57 -23.98
N ASN A 189 7.74 23.86 -23.10
CA ASN A 189 7.56 24.57 -21.81
C ASN A 189 6.78 23.78 -20.75
N ILE A 190 6.27 22.58 -21.03
CA ILE A 190 5.67 21.70 -20.04
C ILE A 190 6.79 20.97 -19.30
N VAL A 191 6.78 21.10 -17.98
CA VAL A 191 7.71 20.41 -17.08
C VAL A 191 6.90 19.55 -16.11
N ALA A 192 7.14 18.26 -16.13
CA ALA A 192 6.56 17.35 -15.16
C ALA A 192 7.64 16.52 -14.48
N GLN A 193 7.32 16.07 -13.27
CA GLN A 193 8.19 15.22 -12.46
C GLN A 193 7.47 13.91 -12.14
N GLY A 194 8.24 12.84 -12.02
CA GLY A 194 7.69 11.56 -11.64
C GLY A 194 8.76 10.62 -11.09
N VAL A 195 8.31 9.52 -10.53
CA VAL A 195 9.15 8.45 -9.96
C VAL A 195 8.72 7.09 -10.51
N TYR A 196 9.69 6.24 -10.80
CA TYR A 196 9.44 4.87 -11.23
C TYR A 196 9.45 3.94 -10.01
N LEU A 197 8.39 3.14 -9.86
CA LEU A 197 8.15 2.28 -8.71
C LEU A 197 8.29 0.78 -9.06
N GLY A 198 9.01 0.47 -10.14
CA GLY A 198 9.17 -0.91 -10.64
C GLY A 198 7.97 -1.39 -11.47
N GLU A 199 6.78 -1.43 -10.89
CA GLU A 199 5.55 -1.90 -11.56
C GLU A 199 4.66 -0.78 -12.10
N ARG A 200 4.90 0.47 -11.69
CA ARG A 200 4.12 1.66 -12.06
C ARG A 200 4.98 2.91 -12.09
N PHE A 201 4.48 3.95 -12.70
CA PHE A 201 5.09 5.28 -12.72
C PHE A 201 4.15 6.28 -12.06
N GLU A 202 4.65 7.07 -11.11
CA GLU A 202 3.87 8.09 -10.41
C GLU A 202 4.29 9.48 -10.87
N VAL A 203 3.33 10.24 -11.41
CA VAL A 203 3.51 11.67 -11.71
C VAL A 203 3.27 12.45 -10.42
N LEU A 204 4.23 13.32 -10.07
CA LEU A 204 4.22 14.05 -8.82
C LEU A 204 3.35 15.31 -8.89
N GLN A 205 2.78 15.67 -7.74
CA GLN A 205 2.10 16.95 -7.52
C GLN A 205 2.98 18.12 -7.98
N GLY A 206 2.36 19.15 -8.53
CA GLY A 206 3.04 20.33 -9.10
C GLY A 206 3.47 20.15 -10.56
N SER A 207 3.37 18.93 -11.12
CA SER A 207 3.64 18.69 -12.53
C SER A 207 2.72 19.49 -13.45
N MET A 208 3.27 20.11 -14.49
CA MET A 208 2.49 20.77 -15.52
C MET A 208 1.80 19.77 -16.42
N ILE A 209 0.61 20.10 -16.90
CA ILE A 209 -0.18 19.26 -17.83
C ILE A 209 -0.45 20.06 -19.10
N ASP A 210 -0.09 19.50 -20.27
CA ASP A 210 -0.41 20.09 -21.57
C ASP A 210 -1.88 19.82 -21.93
N VAL A 211 -2.77 20.73 -21.56
CA VAL A 211 -4.20 20.63 -21.90
C VAL A 211 -4.52 21.04 -23.34
N SER A 212 -3.56 21.64 -24.07
CA SER A 212 -3.75 21.99 -25.47
C SER A 212 -3.77 20.81 -26.42
N LYS A 213 -3.30 19.65 -25.93
CA LYS A 213 -3.25 18.39 -26.66
C LYS A 213 -3.94 17.28 -25.89
N ASN A 214 -4.64 16.42 -26.61
CA ASN A 214 -5.30 15.28 -26.01
C ASN A 214 -4.34 14.09 -25.87
N PRO A 215 -4.41 13.30 -24.77
CA PRO A 215 -3.78 12.00 -24.69
C PRO A 215 -4.23 11.09 -25.84
N THR A 216 -3.35 10.21 -26.26
CA THR A 216 -3.65 9.23 -27.32
C THR A 216 -4.72 8.23 -26.89
N LEU A 217 -4.62 7.75 -25.64
CA LEU A 217 -5.57 6.79 -25.09
C LEU A 217 -6.85 7.49 -24.59
N ARG A 218 -8.01 7.02 -25.09
CA ARG A 218 -9.32 7.55 -24.69
C ARG A 218 -9.54 7.50 -23.18
N SER A 219 -9.07 6.45 -22.51
CA SER A 219 -9.14 6.35 -21.04
C SER A 219 -8.40 7.47 -20.33
N TYR A 220 -7.28 7.96 -20.88
CA TYR A 220 -6.55 9.09 -20.33
C TYR A 220 -7.18 10.44 -20.68
N GLN A 221 -7.89 10.54 -21.81
CA GLN A 221 -8.68 11.72 -22.12
C GLN A 221 -9.82 11.88 -21.11
N VAL A 222 -10.56 10.79 -20.84
CA VAL A 222 -11.64 10.78 -19.82
C VAL A 222 -11.09 11.11 -18.43
N LEU A 223 -10.01 10.42 -18.02
CA LEU A 223 -9.36 10.68 -16.73
C LEU A 223 -8.94 12.15 -16.59
N ARG A 224 -8.35 12.76 -17.64
CA ARG A 224 -7.91 14.14 -17.61
C ARG A 224 -9.11 15.09 -17.45
N GLN A 225 -10.21 14.83 -18.13
CA GLN A 225 -11.42 15.63 -17.99
C GLN A 225 -12.00 15.53 -16.56
N GLU A 226 -12.09 14.32 -16.00
CA GLU A 226 -12.53 14.10 -14.62
C GLU A 226 -11.65 14.87 -13.61
N LEU A 227 -10.33 14.92 -13.85
CA LEU A 227 -9.40 15.63 -12.97
C LEU A 227 -9.49 17.17 -13.13
N LEU A 228 -9.82 17.67 -14.31
CA LEU A 228 -10.11 19.09 -14.53
C LEU A 228 -11.42 19.48 -13.84
N ASP A 229 -12.47 18.68 -14.01
CA ASP A 229 -13.79 18.94 -13.43
C ASP A 229 -13.77 18.89 -11.89
N SER A 230 -12.91 18.05 -11.30
CA SER A 230 -12.72 17.95 -9.86
C SER A 230 -11.72 18.93 -9.27
N GLY A 231 -11.05 19.76 -10.09
CA GLY A 231 -10.03 20.70 -9.65
C GLY A 231 -8.70 20.06 -9.22
N ILE A 232 -8.51 18.77 -9.45
CA ILE A 232 -7.23 18.08 -9.22
C ILE A 232 -6.19 18.52 -10.26
N ILE A 233 -6.64 18.83 -11.48
CA ILE A 233 -5.86 19.62 -12.44
C ILE A 233 -6.48 21.01 -12.45
N ALA A 234 -5.72 22.00 -12.01
CA ALA A 234 -6.18 23.38 -11.95
C ALA A 234 -5.15 24.33 -12.56
N MET A 235 -5.64 25.47 -13.04
CA MET A 235 -4.78 26.54 -13.56
C MET A 235 -4.19 27.32 -12.39
N ASP A 236 -2.88 27.50 -12.40
CA ASP A 236 -2.19 28.35 -11.43
C ASP A 236 -2.29 29.85 -11.80
N ASP A 237 -1.76 30.72 -10.94
CA ASP A 237 -1.76 32.18 -11.13
C ASP A 237 -0.97 32.65 -12.37
N GLN A 238 -0.17 31.74 -12.97
CA GLN A 238 0.63 31.97 -14.16
C GLN A 238 -0.06 31.46 -15.45
N GLY A 239 -1.30 30.94 -15.31
CA GLY A 239 -2.06 30.41 -16.45
C GLY A 239 -1.61 29.01 -16.88
N VAL A 240 -0.91 28.27 -16.02
CA VAL A 240 -0.41 26.93 -16.29
C VAL A 240 -1.22 25.90 -15.55
N TYR A 241 -1.67 24.86 -16.24
CA TYR A 241 -2.38 23.76 -15.60
C TYR A 241 -1.42 22.86 -14.82
N ARG A 242 -1.70 22.64 -13.54
CA ARG A 242 -0.90 21.78 -12.65
C ARG A 242 -1.72 20.69 -12.01
N LEU A 243 -1.03 19.59 -11.76
CA LEU A 243 -1.56 18.47 -11.00
C LEU A 243 -1.43 18.78 -9.50
N ASN A 244 -2.55 18.79 -8.76
CA ASN A 244 -2.61 19.14 -7.33
C ASN A 244 -2.40 17.95 -6.38
N GLU A 245 -2.32 16.73 -6.90
CA GLU A 245 -1.98 15.52 -6.14
C GLU A 245 -1.20 14.52 -7.01
N ASN A 246 -0.48 13.58 -6.38
CA ASN A 246 0.24 12.54 -7.12
C ASN A 246 -0.72 11.63 -7.89
N ARG A 247 -0.30 11.19 -9.10
CA ARG A 247 -1.08 10.24 -9.93
C ARG A 247 -0.24 9.08 -10.42
N SER A 248 -0.74 7.87 -10.17
CA SER A 248 -0.11 6.63 -10.61
C SER A 248 -0.61 6.20 -11.98
N PHE A 249 0.35 5.75 -12.81
CA PHE A 249 0.11 5.19 -14.13
C PHE A 249 0.75 3.81 -14.23
N ARG A 250 0.12 2.93 -14.98
CA ARG A 250 0.61 1.56 -15.16
C ARG A 250 1.97 1.51 -15.88
N THR A 251 2.26 2.50 -16.72
CA THR A 251 3.50 2.54 -17.48
C THR A 251 4.06 3.96 -17.56
N PRO A 252 5.40 4.12 -17.70
CA PRO A 252 6.03 5.43 -17.94
C PRO A 252 5.51 6.12 -19.21
N SER A 253 5.18 5.35 -20.25
CA SER A 253 4.62 5.90 -21.51
C SER A 253 3.20 6.41 -21.32
N GLY A 254 2.38 5.73 -20.51
CA GLY A 254 1.06 6.22 -20.13
C GLY A 254 1.12 7.52 -19.33
N ALA A 255 2.08 7.64 -18.43
CA ALA A 255 2.31 8.86 -17.67
C ALA A 255 2.72 10.02 -18.58
N SER A 256 3.65 9.82 -19.52
CA SER A 256 4.07 10.86 -20.45
C SER A 256 2.99 11.23 -21.48
N ASP A 257 2.19 10.26 -21.97
CA ASP A 257 1.02 10.53 -22.82
C ASP A 257 -0.03 11.39 -22.06
N PHE A 258 -0.30 11.05 -20.81
CA PHE A 258 -1.19 11.83 -19.97
C PHE A 258 -0.72 13.26 -19.73
N VAL A 259 0.58 13.48 -19.49
CA VAL A 259 1.15 14.79 -19.18
C VAL A 259 1.28 15.67 -20.43
N LEU A 260 1.83 15.11 -21.52
CA LEU A 260 2.24 15.87 -22.71
C LEU A 260 1.17 15.93 -23.81
N GLY A 261 0.17 15.04 -23.75
CA GLY A 261 -0.83 14.88 -24.80
C GLY A 261 -0.19 14.39 -26.10
N GLY A 262 -0.29 13.09 -26.35
CA GLY A 262 0.23 12.45 -27.55
C GLY A 262 1.17 11.29 -27.26
N SER A 263 1.31 10.40 -28.22
CA SER A 263 2.14 9.19 -28.10
C SER A 263 3.60 9.53 -27.84
N THR A 264 4.14 9.01 -26.75
CA THR A 264 5.54 9.18 -26.34
C THR A 264 6.10 7.86 -25.85
N ASN A 265 7.41 7.66 -26.03
CA ASN A 265 8.12 6.57 -25.37
C ASN A 265 8.58 7.04 -24.00
N GLY A 266 7.81 6.71 -22.94
CA GLY A 266 8.14 7.14 -21.59
C GLY A 266 9.47 6.65 -21.06
N TRP A 267 10.01 5.53 -21.58
CA TRP A 267 11.33 5.05 -21.17
C TRP A 267 12.46 5.96 -21.61
N THR A 268 12.30 6.69 -22.71
CA THR A 268 13.28 7.66 -23.22
C THR A 268 12.91 9.12 -22.93
N GLU A 269 11.63 9.40 -22.64
CA GLU A 269 11.12 10.75 -22.37
C GLU A 269 11.51 11.22 -20.96
N TRP A 270 11.34 10.36 -19.95
CA TRP A 270 11.65 10.68 -18.56
C TRP A 270 13.16 10.59 -18.32
N LYS A 271 13.77 11.69 -17.83
CA LYS A 271 15.21 11.81 -17.56
C LYS A 271 15.47 12.23 -16.12
N ASP A 272 16.51 11.69 -15.51
CA ASP A 272 16.96 12.06 -14.17
C ASP A 272 17.73 13.40 -14.15
N SER A 273 18.24 13.79 -12.99
CA SER A 273 18.95 15.06 -12.77
C SER A 273 20.25 15.17 -13.54
N ILE A 274 20.84 14.05 -13.97
CA ILE A 274 22.09 14.01 -14.77
C ILE A 274 21.83 13.69 -16.24
N GLY A 275 20.56 13.65 -16.66
CA GLY A 275 20.14 13.46 -18.05
C GLY A 275 20.01 12.02 -18.51
N ARG A 276 20.20 11.01 -17.63
CA ARG A 276 19.97 9.61 -18.01
C ARG A 276 18.48 9.38 -18.19
N THR A 277 18.12 8.64 -19.22
CA THR A 277 16.73 8.22 -19.44
C THR A 277 16.32 7.17 -18.40
N LEU A 278 15.02 6.97 -18.22
CA LEU A 278 14.50 5.89 -17.39
C LEU A 278 15.01 4.52 -17.85
N ASP A 279 15.13 4.32 -19.16
CA ASP A 279 15.68 3.12 -19.78
C ASP A 279 17.12 2.87 -19.33
N GLN A 280 17.97 3.90 -19.40
CA GLN A 280 19.36 3.83 -18.95
C GLN A 280 19.52 3.64 -17.43
N ALA A 281 18.53 4.03 -16.64
CA ALA A 281 18.60 3.91 -15.20
C ALA A 281 18.16 2.53 -14.69
N TYR A 282 17.24 1.85 -15.40
CA TYR A 282 16.60 0.62 -14.91
C TYR A 282 16.68 -0.58 -15.86
N ARG A 283 16.99 -0.37 -17.14
CA ARG A 283 17.20 -1.43 -18.13
C ARG A 283 18.67 -1.45 -18.52
N VAL A 284 19.52 -1.82 -17.57
CA VAL A 284 20.95 -2.06 -17.85
C VAL A 284 21.05 -3.44 -18.51
N GLU A 285 21.62 -3.48 -19.69
CA GLU A 285 22.15 -4.71 -20.28
C GLU A 285 23.34 -5.24 -19.47
#